data_009dbfaef300e900e6c0e7637f4a3c6c
#
_entry.id   009dbfaef300e900e6c0e7637f4a3c6c
#
_cell.length_a   1.000
_cell.length_b   1.000
_cell.length_c   1.000
_cell.angle_alpha   90.00
_cell.angle_beta   90.00
_cell.angle_gamma   90.00
#
_symmetry.space_group_name_H-M   'P 1'
#
loop_
_entity.id
_entity.type
_entity.pdbx_description
1 polymer ?
#
loop_
_entity_poly.entity_id
_entity_poly.type
_entity_poly.pdbx_seq_one_letter_code
_entity_poly.pdbx_strand_id
1 'polypeptide(L)'
;MFRRELAALAGREVFYLDECGVEHRLHQEYGRAPRGERLYAEVAGSRRHRTSIISVSQNARLVAPFVFEGSCNTEVVDTYFEKVLLPALPKGSVIVLDNASFHQSPSTQKLVAEAGCELLFLPTYSPDLNPIEHLWAKLKAALRRILPDSHNPALTISNMCKCYAS
;
A
#
# COMPACT_ATOMS: atom_id res chain seq x y z
N MET A 1 17.13 -17.92 -0.05
CA MET A 1 17.79 -16.90 -0.91
C MET A 1 17.47 -15.50 -0.38
N PHE A 2 16.27 -15.00 -0.47
CA PHE A 2 15.84 -13.68 0.01
C PHE A 2 16.28 -13.30 1.45
N ARG A 3 16.06 -14.19 2.44
CA ARG A 3 16.49 -13.93 3.83
C ARG A 3 18.01 -13.77 4.00
N ARG A 4 18.81 -14.43 3.15
CA ARG A 4 20.26 -14.27 3.15
C ARG A 4 20.67 -12.95 2.50
N GLU A 5 20.01 -12.55 1.43
CA GLU A 5 20.22 -11.25 0.78
C GLU A 5 19.85 -10.13 1.75
N LEU A 6 18.69 -10.23 2.41
CA LEU A 6 18.26 -9.26 3.43
C LEU A 6 19.25 -9.20 4.62
N ALA A 7 19.78 -10.34 5.07
CA ALA A 7 20.79 -10.38 6.13
C ALA A 7 22.12 -9.76 5.72
N ALA A 8 22.49 -9.86 4.44
CA ALA A 8 23.71 -9.22 3.92
C ALA A 8 23.59 -7.68 3.86
N LEU A 9 22.38 -7.14 3.94
CA LEU A 9 22.10 -5.71 3.99
C LEU A 9 22.02 -5.16 5.44
N ALA A 10 22.52 -5.93 6.41
CA ALA A 10 22.54 -5.54 7.82
C ALA A 10 23.23 -4.18 8.00
N GLY A 11 22.56 -3.25 8.70
CA GLY A 11 23.01 -1.88 8.90
C GLY A 11 22.49 -0.86 7.88
N ARG A 12 21.75 -1.31 6.85
CA ARG A 12 21.07 -0.41 5.93
C ARG A 12 19.60 -0.22 6.34
N GLU A 13 19.04 0.91 5.98
CA GLU A 13 17.60 1.19 6.16
C GLU A 13 16.80 0.38 5.14
N VAL A 14 15.87 -0.45 5.62
CA VAL A 14 15.03 -1.32 4.78
C VAL A 14 13.59 -0.84 4.85
N PHE A 15 13.01 -0.61 3.68
CA PHE A 15 11.63 -0.16 3.50
C PHE A 15 10.86 -1.17 2.66
N TYR A 16 9.66 -1.53 3.08
CA TYR A 16 8.79 -2.49 2.39
C TYR A 16 7.68 -1.75 1.66
N LEU A 17 7.67 -1.83 0.33
CA LEU A 17 6.71 -1.18 -0.54
C LEU A 17 5.56 -2.11 -0.89
N ASP A 18 4.35 -1.54 -0.96
CA ASP A 18 3.16 -2.20 -1.49
C ASP A 18 2.05 -1.18 -1.80
N GLU A 19 1.02 -1.63 -2.54
CA GLU A 19 -0.18 -0.87 -2.84
C GLU A 19 -1.40 -1.47 -2.15
N CYS A 20 -2.31 -0.58 -1.78
CA CYS A 20 -3.57 -0.94 -1.16
C CYS A 20 -4.73 -0.21 -1.84
N GLY A 21 -5.71 -0.97 -2.33
CA GLY A 21 -6.95 -0.39 -2.83
C GLY A 21 -8.03 -0.33 -1.75
N VAL A 22 -8.71 0.82 -1.67
CA VAL A 22 -9.85 1.05 -0.78
C VAL A 22 -11.06 1.41 -1.62
N GLU A 23 -12.11 0.59 -1.55
CA GLU A 23 -13.41 0.91 -2.14
C GLU A 23 -14.17 1.85 -1.21
N HIS A 24 -14.79 2.91 -1.75
CA HIS A 24 -15.51 3.91 -0.93
C HIS A 24 -16.76 3.34 -0.27
N ARG A 25 -17.34 2.28 -0.82
CA ARG A 25 -18.43 1.51 -0.22
C ARG A 25 -17.88 0.19 0.29
N LEU A 26 -17.38 0.19 1.51
CA LEU A 26 -17.04 -1.03 2.23
C LEU A 26 -18.36 -1.62 2.76
N HIS A 27 -19.04 -2.42 1.94
CA HIS A 27 -20.20 -3.18 2.42
C HIS A 27 -19.73 -4.18 3.47
N GLN A 28 -20.49 -4.30 4.55
CA GLN A 28 -20.33 -5.44 5.44
C GLN A 28 -20.74 -6.70 4.67
N GLU A 29 -19.77 -7.53 4.32
CA GLU A 29 -20.01 -8.81 3.63
C GLU A 29 -20.74 -9.82 4.52
N TYR A 30 -20.81 -9.57 5.82
CA TYR A 30 -21.41 -10.44 6.82
C TYR A 30 -22.34 -9.63 7.73
N GLY A 31 -23.62 -10.01 7.74
CA GLY A 31 -24.63 -9.53 8.69
C GLY A 31 -25.07 -10.69 9.60
N ARG A 32 -25.63 -10.38 10.77
CA ARG A 32 -26.26 -11.37 11.65
C ARG A 32 -27.76 -11.29 11.44
N ALA A 33 -28.39 -12.42 11.09
CA ALA A 33 -29.83 -12.60 11.07
C ALA A 33 -30.22 -13.67 12.10
N PRO A 34 -31.47 -13.71 12.56
CA PRO A 34 -32.01 -14.83 13.31
C PRO A 34 -31.78 -16.15 12.58
N ARG A 35 -31.59 -17.23 13.33
CA ARG A 35 -31.31 -18.55 12.77
C ARG A 35 -32.45 -18.99 11.83
N GLY A 36 -32.11 -19.23 10.56
CA GLY A 36 -33.10 -19.66 9.53
C GLY A 36 -33.53 -18.51 8.60
N GLU A 37 -33.17 -17.27 8.86
CA GLU A 37 -33.46 -16.14 7.98
C GLU A 37 -32.27 -15.81 7.09
N ARG A 38 -32.55 -15.50 5.80
CA ARG A 38 -31.53 -14.99 4.87
C ARG A 38 -31.50 -13.48 4.95
N LEU A 39 -30.31 -12.94 5.12
CA LEU A 39 -30.08 -11.50 5.07
C LEU A 39 -29.95 -11.09 3.59
N TYR A 40 -30.83 -10.23 3.12
CA TYR A 40 -30.76 -9.62 1.80
C TYR A 40 -30.32 -8.16 1.99
N ALA A 41 -29.22 -7.78 1.34
CA ALA A 41 -28.81 -6.38 1.22
C ALA A 41 -28.91 -5.97 -0.25
N GLU A 42 -29.68 -4.93 -0.53
CA GLU A 42 -29.67 -4.32 -1.86
C GLU A 42 -28.35 -3.53 -2.01
N VAL A 43 -27.47 -4.03 -2.89
CA VAL A 43 -26.26 -3.32 -3.28
C VAL A 43 -26.60 -2.43 -4.46
N ALA A 44 -26.78 -1.14 -4.23
CA ALA A 44 -26.98 -0.19 -5.32
C ALA A 44 -25.80 -0.24 -6.30
N GLY A 45 -26.06 -0.62 -7.56
CA GLY A 45 -25.10 -0.74 -8.63
C GLY A 45 -24.60 0.64 -9.12
N SER A 46 -23.77 1.32 -8.35
CA SER A 46 -23.08 2.53 -8.79
C SER A 46 -21.60 2.22 -9.09
N ARG A 47 -21.00 2.98 -10.03
CA ARG A 47 -19.57 2.89 -10.33
C ARG A 47 -18.77 2.87 -9.04
N ARG A 48 -17.98 1.81 -8.84
CA ARG A 48 -17.12 1.65 -7.68
C ARG A 48 -16.02 2.69 -7.78
N HIS A 49 -16.11 3.76 -7.02
CA HIS A 49 -14.99 4.67 -6.83
C HIS A 49 -13.98 3.95 -5.93
N ARG A 50 -12.80 3.73 -6.46
CA ARG A 50 -11.68 3.13 -5.76
C ARG A 50 -10.59 4.19 -5.59
N THR A 51 -10.18 4.39 -4.37
CA THR A 51 -8.97 5.14 -4.04
C THR A 51 -7.84 4.14 -3.76
N SER A 52 -6.71 4.35 -4.36
CA SER A 52 -5.51 3.54 -4.17
C SER A 52 -4.49 4.30 -3.33
N ILE A 53 -3.71 3.54 -2.58
CA ILE A 53 -2.64 4.04 -1.73
C ILE A 53 -1.38 3.27 -2.12
N ILE A 54 -0.27 3.95 -2.36
CA ILE A 54 1.06 3.38 -2.44
C ILE A 54 1.90 3.95 -1.31
N SER A 55 2.65 3.13 -0.62
CA SER A 55 3.49 3.55 0.50
C SER A 55 4.61 2.54 0.75
N VAL A 56 5.60 2.95 1.48
CA VAL A 56 6.52 2.01 2.11
C VAL A 56 6.27 1.94 3.61
N SER A 57 6.69 0.84 4.23
CA SER A 57 6.67 0.70 5.69
C SER A 57 8.06 0.49 6.26
N GLN A 58 8.28 1.09 7.42
CA GLN A 58 9.45 0.85 8.26
C GLN A 58 9.02 0.90 9.73
N ASN A 59 9.52 -0.01 10.56
CA ASN A 59 9.23 -0.05 11.99
C ASN A 59 7.72 0.01 12.33
N ALA A 60 6.89 -0.73 11.58
CA ALA A 60 5.44 -0.77 11.71
C ALA A 60 4.74 0.61 11.52
N ARG A 61 5.33 1.51 10.76
CA ARG A 61 4.74 2.81 10.34
C ARG A 61 4.77 2.94 8.83
N LEU A 62 3.82 3.68 8.29
CA LEU A 62 3.86 4.09 6.88
C LEU A 62 4.88 5.22 6.70
N VAL A 63 5.59 5.20 5.59
CA VAL A 63 6.51 6.28 5.18
C VAL A 63 6.14 6.70 3.78
N ALA A 64 6.08 8.00 3.55
CA ALA A 64 5.76 8.60 2.25
C ALA A 64 4.46 8.05 1.61
N PRO A 65 3.31 7.98 2.32
CA PRO A 65 2.08 7.50 1.71
C PRO A 65 1.59 8.45 0.62
N PHE A 66 1.20 7.88 -0.51
CA PHE A 66 0.63 8.60 -1.65
C PHE A 66 -0.74 8.01 -2.00
N VAL A 67 -1.75 8.88 -2.04
CA VAL A 67 -3.15 8.52 -2.28
C VAL A 67 -3.55 9.03 -3.65
N PHE A 68 -4.14 8.17 -4.48
CA PHE A 68 -4.54 8.50 -5.84
C PHE A 68 -5.82 7.75 -6.23
N GLU A 69 -6.51 8.21 -7.27
CA GLU A 69 -7.67 7.53 -7.83
C GLU A 69 -7.27 6.56 -8.94
N GLY A 70 -7.97 5.43 -8.99
CA GLY A 70 -7.75 4.42 -10.01
C GLY A 70 -6.77 3.32 -9.61
N SER A 71 -6.22 2.63 -10.60
CA SER A 71 -5.32 1.49 -10.43
C SER A 71 -3.86 1.91 -10.54
N CYS A 72 -2.99 1.21 -9.83
CA CYS A 72 -1.55 1.38 -9.94
C CYS A 72 -1.05 0.89 -11.32
N ASN A 73 -0.17 1.66 -11.92
CA ASN A 73 0.51 1.35 -13.16
C ASN A 73 1.95 1.89 -13.12
N THR A 74 2.74 1.61 -14.15
CA THR A 74 4.14 2.04 -14.22
C THR A 74 4.32 3.55 -14.07
N GLU A 75 3.45 4.37 -14.68
CA GLU A 75 3.54 5.83 -14.60
C GLU A 75 3.30 6.35 -13.18
N VAL A 76 2.32 5.78 -12.47
CA VAL A 76 2.06 6.09 -11.06
C VAL A 76 3.24 5.69 -10.20
N VAL A 77 3.82 4.50 -10.42
CA VAL A 77 5.00 4.03 -9.68
C VAL A 77 6.19 4.94 -9.92
N ASP A 78 6.52 5.25 -11.16
CA ASP A 78 7.65 6.13 -11.50
C ASP A 78 7.48 7.52 -10.87
N THR A 79 6.26 8.10 -10.97
CA THR A 79 5.93 9.38 -10.34
C THR A 79 6.07 9.32 -8.82
N TYR A 80 5.58 8.25 -8.20
CA TYR A 80 5.71 8.04 -6.76
C TYR A 80 7.17 7.96 -6.33
N PHE A 81 7.98 7.16 -7.03
CA PHE A 81 9.42 7.05 -6.74
C PHE A 81 10.12 8.39 -6.88
N GLU A 82 9.92 9.08 -8.01
CA GLU A 82 10.62 10.34 -8.32
C GLU A 82 10.23 11.47 -7.37
N LYS A 83 8.93 11.66 -7.14
CA LYS A 83 8.41 12.87 -6.48
C LYS A 83 8.16 12.71 -4.99
N VAL A 84 7.93 11.48 -4.50
CA VAL A 84 7.46 11.25 -3.15
C VAL A 84 8.43 10.38 -2.36
N LEU A 85 8.75 9.19 -2.86
CA LEU A 85 9.50 8.20 -2.09
C LEU A 85 11.00 8.54 -1.97
N LEU A 86 11.69 8.64 -3.12
CA LEU A 86 13.16 8.82 -3.09
C LEU A 86 13.62 10.10 -2.39
N PRO A 87 12.90 11.24 -2.50
CA PRO A 87 13.23 12.43 -1.70
C PRO A 87 13.08 12.24 -0.18
N ALA A 88 12.25 11.28 0.24
CA ALA A 88 11.97 11.00 1.66
C ALA A 88 12.91 9.96 2.27
N LEU A 89 13.65 9.21 1.45
CA LEU A 89 14.52 8.12 1.91
C LEU A 89 15.98 8.56 2.08
N PRO A 90 16.67 8.05 3.12
CA PRO A 90 18.12 8.18 3.21
C PRO A 90 18.83 7.50 2.04
N LYS A 91 19.96 8.07 1.59
CA LYS A 91 20.82 7.39 0.62
C LYS A 91 21.31 6.04 1.16
N GLY A 92 21.40 5.06 0.28
CA GLY A 92 21.77 3.70 0.66
C GLY A 92 20.62 2.86 1.18
N SER A 93 19.39 3.38 1.18
CA SER A 93 18.20 2.61 1.55
C SER A 93 17.94 1.45 0.61
N VAL A 94 17.36 0.40 1.13
CA VAL A 94 16.89 -0.76 0.37
C VAL A 94 15.37 -0.75 0.35
N ILE A 95 14.79 -0.84 -0.83
CA ILE A 95 13.35 -0.88 -1.04
C ILE A 95 12.97 -2.31 -1.43
N VAL A 96 12.23 -2.97 -0.55
CA VAL A 96 11.72 -4.33 -0.77
C VAL A 96 10.32 -4.23 -1.36
N LEU A 97 10.06 -4.92 -2.46
CA LEU A 97 8.79 -4.86 -3.18
C LEU A 97 8.49 -6.20 -3.86
N ASP A 98 7.26 -6.41 -4.28
CA ASP A 98 6.86 -7.61 -5.02
C ASP A 98 7.35 -7.58 -6.47
N ASN A 99 7.13 -8.69 -7.18
CA ASN A 99 7.52 -8.87 -8.58
C ASN A 99 6.44 -8.40 -9.58
N ALA A 100 5.54 -7.48 -9.22
CA ALA A 100 4.58 -6.94 -10.18
C ALA A 100 5.29 -6.31 -11.38
N SER A 101 4.74 -6.50 -12.57
CA SER A 101 5.37 -6.04 -13.82
C SER A 101 5.63 -4.53 -13.86
N PHE A 102 4.74 -3.74 -13.24
CA PHE A 102 4.89 -2.29 -13.16
C PHE A 102 5.96 -1.84 -12.16
N HIS A 103 6.45 -2.73 -11.26
CA HIS A 103 7.59 -2.47 -10.39
C HIS A 103 8.95 -2.74 -11.06
N GLN A 104 8.95 -3.47 -12.16
CA GLN A 104 10.17 -3.91 -12.84
C GLN A 104 10.57 -3.01 -14.02
N SER A 105 9.99 -1.81 -14.11
CA SER A 105 10.27 -0.91 -15.22
C SER A 105 11.74 -0.45 -15.21
N PRO A 106 12.39 -0.34 -16.38
CA PRO A 106 13.75 0.20 -16.47
C PRO A 106 13.85 1.63 -15.95
N SER A 107 12.78 2.43 -16.05
CA SER A 107 12.73 3.80 -15.53
C SER A 107 12.79 3.82 -14.00
N THR A 108 11.98 3.00 -13.32
CA THR A 108 12.03 2.87 -11.86
C THR A 108 13.41 2.44 -11.38
N GLN A 109 14.01 1.42 -12.02
CA GLN A 109 15.35 0.94 -11.67
C GLN A 109 16.41 2.03 -11.79
N LYS A 110 16.34 2.83 -12.87
CA LYS A 110 17.24 3.95 -13.09
C LYS A 110 17.09 5.03 -12.02
N LEU A 111 15.85 5.45 -11.71
CA LEU A 111 15.57 6.44 -10.67
C LEU A 111 16.13 6.02 -9.31
N VAL A 112 15.93 4.75 -8.92
CA VAL A 112 16.42 4.21 -7.65
C VAL A 112 17.95 4.19 -7.61
N ALA A 113 18.60 3.76 -8.69
CA ALA A 113 20.07 3.74 -8.79
C ALA A 113 20.66 5.15 -8.72
N GLU A 114 20.07 6.13 -9.42
CA GLU A 114 20.49 7.54 -9.39
C GLU A 114 20.35 8.17 -8.01
N ALA A 115 19.34 7.75 -7.23
CA ALA A 115 19.16 8.17 -5.84
C ALA A 115 20.14 7.48 -4.87
N GLY A 116 20.93 6.52 -5.34
CA GLY A 116 21.85 5.73 -4.51
C GLY A 116 21.14 4.73 -3.61
N CYS A 117 19.92 4.32 -3.96
CA CYS A 117 19.12 3.29 -3.30
C CYS A 117 19.20 1.96 -4.06
N GLU A 118 18.61 0.90 -3.51
CA GLU A 118 18.62 -0.44 -4.08
C GLU A 118 17.22 -1.07 -4.02
N LEU A 119 16.85 -1.82 -5.06
CA LEU A 119 15.63 -2.63 -5.08
C LEU A 119 15.95 -4.07 -4.70
N LEU A 120 15.13 -4.65 -3.83
CA LEU A 120 15.17 -6.06 -3.50
C LEU A 120 13.78 -6.67 -3.72
N PHE A 121 13.67 -7.63 -4.64
CA PHE A 121 12.38 -8.21 -4.97
C PHE A 121 12.06 -9.39 -4.04
N LEU A 122 10.81 -9.41 -3.55
CA LEU A 122 10.27 -10.54 -2.79
C LEU A 122 10.22 -11.81 -3.65
N PRO A 123 10.37 -13.00 -3.06
CA PRO A 123 10.07 -14.24 -3.77
C PRO A 123 8.63 -14.24 -4.28
N THR A 124 8.40 -14.88 -5.41
CA THR A 124 7.06 -15.01 -6.00
C THR A 124 6.09 -15.65 -5.00
N TYR A 125 4.87 -15.11 -4.89
CA TYR A 125 3.81 -15.60 -3.98
C TYR A 125 4.19 -15.63 -2.49
N SER A 126 4.93 -14.65 -2.01
CA SER A 126 5.36 -14.57 -0.60
C SER A 126 4.89 -13.29 0.10
N PRO A 127 3.58 -13.01 0.18
CA PRO A 127 3.05 -11.82 0.86
C PRO A 127 3.40 -11.81 2.36
N ASP A 128 3.52 -12.99 2.98
CA ASP A 128 3.89 -13.12 4.40
C ASP A 128 5.27 -12.52 4.74
N LEU A 129 6.11 -12.28 3.72
CA LEU A 129 7.40 -11.64 3.89
C LEU A 129 7.32 -10.11 3.77
N ASN A 130 6.14 -9.54 3.49
CA ASN A 130 5.93 -8.11 3.40
C ASN A 130 5.19 -7.58 4.65
N PRO A 131 5.89 -6.96 5.61
CA PRO A 131 5.29 -6.48 6.86
C PRO A 131 4.22 -5.40 6.67
N ILE A 132 4.21 -4.69 5.55
CA ILE A 132 3.23 -3.63 5.26
C ILE A 132 1.79 -4.17 5.18
N GLU A 133 1.61 -5.44 4.84
CA GLU A 133 0.30 -6.09 4.79
C GLU A 133 -0.45 -6.02 6.13
N HIS A 134 0.27 -6.11 7.25
CA HIS A 134 -0.32 -5.92 8.58
C HIS A 134 -0.81 -4.49 8.81
N LEU A 135 -0.12 -3.49 8.24
CA LEU A 135 -0.55 -2.10 8.30
C LEU A 135 -1.79 -1.87 7.44
N TRP A 136 -1.84 -2.46 6.24
CA TRP A 136 -3.01 -2.42 5.37
C TRP A 136 -4.25 -3.02 6.03
N ALA A 137 -4.09 -4.16 6.71
CA ALA A 137 -5.19 -4.79 7.44
C ALA A 137 -5.76 -3.87 8.54
N LYS A 138 -4.89 -3.23 9.33
CA LYS A 138 -5.27 -2.26 10.37
C LYS A 138 -5.94 -1.02 9.76
N LEU A 139 -5.33 -0.44 8.73
CA LEU A 139 -5.85 0.73 8.03
C LEU A 139 -7.24 0.47 7.45
N LYS A 140 -7.43 -0.65 6.73
CA LYS A 140 -8.73 -1.05 6.19
C LYS A 140 -9.77 -1.27 7.28
N ALA A 141 -9.39 -1.88 8.41
CA ALA A 141 -10.30 -2.08 9.54
C ALA A 141 -10.76 -0.74 10.14
N ALA A 142 -9.86 0.24 10.27
CA ALA A 142 -10.21 1.58 10.74
C ALA A 142 -11.09 2.32 9.73
N LEU A 143 -10.74 2.27 8.44
CA LEU A 143 -11.50 2.94 7.37
C LEU A 143 -12.93 2.40 7.22
N ARG A 144 -13.16 1.09 7.42
CA ARG A 144 -14.52 0.50 7.40
C ARG A 144 -15.48 1.17 8.41
N ARG A 145 -14.97 1.72 9.49
CA ARG A 145 -15.78 2.36 10.53
C ARG A 145 -16.15 3.81 10.21
N ILE A 146 -15.31 4.50 9.44
CA ILE A 146 -15.45 5.96 9.24
C ILE A 146 -15.85 6.34 7.81
N LEU A 147 -15.54 5.52 6.80
CA LEU A 147 -15.85 5.82 5.41
C LEU A 147 -17.34 5.90 5.11
N PRO A 148 -18.26 5.08 5.71
CA PRO A 148 -19.68 5.17 5.46
C PRO A 148 -20.26 6.57 5.73
N ASP A 149 -19.73 7.28 6.73
CA ASP A 149 -20.19 8.60 7.15
C ASP A 149 -19.35 9.75 6.55
N SER A 150 -18.40 9.43 5.68
CA SER A 150 -17.48 10.41 5.13
C SER A 150 -18.07 11.14 3.91
N HIS A 151 -18.08 12.47 3.96
CA HIS A 151 -18.43 13.32 2.81
C HIS A 151 -17.30 13.38 1.76
N ASN A 152 -16.06 13.11 2.14
CA ASN A 152 -14.90 13.09 1.25
C ASN A 152 -14.00 11.88 1.56
N PRO A 153 -14.29 10.71 0.96
CA PRO A 153 -13.54 9.48 1.22
C PRO A 153 -12.04 9.59 0.94
N ALA A 154 -11.64 10.24 -0.15
CA ALA A 154 -10.23 10.40 -0.50
C ALA A 154 -9.45 11.20 0.56
N LEU A 155 -10.02 12.29 1.05
CA LEU A 155 -9.42 13.09 2.12
C LEU A 155 -9.36 12.30 3.44
N THR A 156 -10.42 11.56 3.75
CA THR A 156 -10.48 10.70 4.95
C THR A 156 -9.39 9.63 4.91
N ILE A 157 -9.20 8.98 3.77
CA ILE A 157 -8.13 7.99 3.55
C ILE A 157 -6.77 8.65 3.72
N SER A 158 -6.54 9.81 3.09
CA SER A 158 -5.28 10.54 3.19
C SER A 158 -4.94 10.92 4.64
N ASN A 159 -5.91 11.43 5.39
CA ASN A 159 -5.71 11.78 6.79
C ASN A 159 -5.41 10.54 7.65
N MET A 160 -6.09 9.43 7.39
CA MET A 160 -5.81 8.17 8.08
C MET A 160 -4.39 7.67 7.80
N CYS A 161 -3.92 7.74 6.55
CA CYS A 161 -2.54 7.38 6.21
C CYS A 161 -1.51 8.20 7.00
N LYS A 162 -1.77 9.51 7.21
CA LYS A 162 -0.91 10.37 8.02
C LYS A 162 -0.85 9.92 9.48
N CYS A 163 -1.97 9.44 10.05
CA CYS A 163 -1.98 8.89 11.41
C CYS A 163 -1.13 7.62 11.55
N TYR A 164 -1.00 6.83 10.49
CA TYR A 164 -0.14 5.64 10.48
C TYR A 164 1.32 5.95 10.10
N ALA A 165 1.60 7.17 9.66
CA ALA A 165 2.95 7.67 9.36
C ALA A 165 3.61 8.39 10.56
N SER A 166 2.82 8.70 11.60
CA SER A 166 3.26 9.45 12.80
C SER A 166 4.04 8.62 13.80
#